data_bb0a8c3d0faac8cab0f985bc36336ba2
#
_entry.id   bb0a8c3d0faac8cab0f985bc36336ba2
#
_cell.length_a   1.000
_cell.length_b   1.000
_cell.length_c   1.000
_cell.angle_alpha   90.00
_cell.angle_beta   90.00
_cell.angle_gamma   90.00
#
_symmetry.space_group_name_H-M   'P 1'
#
loop_
_entity.id
_entity.type
_entity.pdbx_description
1 polymer ?
#
loop_
_entity_poly.entity_id
_entity_poly.type
_entity_poly.pdbx_seq_one_letter_code
_entity_poly.pdbx_strand_id
1 'polypeptide(L)'
;MEPAEPFVATPEDELSDTAKNARDFLLGLTEKMGVPAEIAVGETAEQLKMVLSGESMSILIGRRGETLDALQYLTSLNVNRGREEYLRVSLDTENYRAKREEALRRLANRMANRAVKTGRKVVMEPMNPYERRILHSALQQNDAVTTHSEGEEPNRHVVITLKQQ
;
A
#
# COMPACT_ATOMS: atom_id res chain seq x y z
N MET A 1 -14.27 10.01 -2.67
CA MET A 1 -12.81 9.76 -2.62
C MET A 1 -12.20 10.63 -3.71
N GLU A 2 -11.48 11.67 -3.33
CA GLU A 2 -10.80 12.52 -4.31
C GLU A 2 -9.83 11.65 -5.12
N PRO A 3 -9.78 11.84 -6.47
CA PRO A 3 -8.76 11.16 -7.27
C PRO A 3 -7.40 11.56 -6.75
N ALA A 4 -6.53 10.58 -6.54
CA ALA A 4 -5.16 10.85 -6.13
C ALA A 4 -4.53 11.78 -7.16
N GLU A 5 -4.01 12.92 -6.71
CA GLU A 5 -3.31 13.85 -7.58
C GLU A 5 -2.21 13.13 -8.35
N PRO A 6 -2.05 13.41 -9.65
CA PRO A 6 -0.99 12.77 -10.44
C PRO A 6 0.37 13.08 -9.82
N PHE A 7 1.25 12.09 -9.82
CA PHE A 7 2.62 12.26 -9.36
C PHE A 7 3.36 13.26 -10.26
N VAL A 8 3.91 14.30 -9.65
CA VAL A 8 4.79 15.27 -10.31
C VAL A 8 6.13 15.25 -9.60
N ALA A 9 7.19 14.92 -10.34
CA ALA A 9 8.53 14.94 -9.78
C ALA A 9 9.00 16.40 -9.59
N THR A 10 9.61 16.65 -8.44
CA THR A 10 10.30 17.92 -8.16
C THR A 10 11.65 17.91 -8.89
N PRO A 11 12.03 18.97 -9.60
CA PRO A 11 13.35 19.08 -10.20
C PRO A 11 14.48 18.91 -9.18
N GLU A 12 15.60 18.32 -9.60
CA GLU A 12 16.73 17.98 -8.72
C GLU A 12 17.30 19.20 -7.97
N ASP A 13 17.35 20.34 -8.62
CA ASP A 13 17.83 21.62 -8.05
C ASP A 13 16.87 22.27 -7.06
N GLU A 14 15.60 21.85 -7.08
CA GLU A 14 14.56 22.31 -6.16
C GLU A 14 14.35 21.37 -4.95
N LEU A 15 14.94 20.16 -4.96
CA LEU A 15 14.82 19.23 -3.86
C LEU A 15 15.54 19.75 -2.60
N SER A 16 14.87 19.62 -1.46
CA SER A 16 15.51 19.89 -0.14
C SER A 16 16.60 18.85 0.18
N ASP A 17 17.48 19.19 1.12
CA ASP A 17 18.48 18.24 1.63
C ASP A 17 17.81 17.00 2.25
N THR A 18 16.65 17.17 2.87
CA THR A 18 15.85 16.05 3.41
C THR A 18 15.40 15.09 2.31
N ALA A 19 14.89 15.62 1.20
CA ALA A 19 14.45 14.83 0.06
C ALA A 19 15.63 14.10 -0.62
N LYS A 20 16.76 14.79 -0.79
CA LYS A 20 18.01 14.20 -1.34
C LYS A 20 18.54 13.08 -0.43
N ASN A 21 18.58 13.29 0.87
CA ASN A 21 19.02 12.28 1.83
C ASN A 21 18.09 11.06 1.86
N ALA A 22 16.78 11.29 1.77
CA ALA A 22 15.79 10.21 1.70
C ALA A 22 15.97 9.36 0.44
N ARG A 23 16.19 10.00 -0.71
CA ARG A 23 16.48 9.32 -1.97
C ARG A 23 17.78 8.51 -1.88
N ASP A 24 18.85 9.09 -1.39
CA ASP A 24 20.15 8.43 -1.28
C ASP A 24 20.10 7.25 -0.30
N PHE A 25 19.37 7.38 0.79
CA PHE A 25 19.11 6.28 1.72
C PHE A 25 18.39 5.11 1.03
N LEU A 26 17.33 5.40 0.28
CA LEU A 26 16.56 4.39 -0.44
C LEU A 26 17.37 3.75 -1.58
N LEU A 27 18.16 4.53 -2.31
CA LEU A 27 19.10 4.00 -3.31
C LEU A 27 20.11 3.04 -2.69
N GLY A 28 20.67 3.39 -1.54
CA GLY A 28 21.58 2.52 -0.79
C GLY A 28 20.93 1.19 -0.39
N LEU A 29 19.65 1.20 0.01
CA LEU A 29 18.91 -0.03 0.32
C LEU A 29 18.71 -0.89 -0.91
N THR A 30 18.24 -0.32 -2.01
CA THR A 30 17.99 -1.07 -3.27
C THR A 30 19.27 -1.66 -3.85
N GLU A 31 20.39 -0.93 -3.78
CA GLU A 31 21.72 -1.42 -4.19
C GLU A 31 22.15 -2.63 -3.35
N LYS A 32 21.98 -2.56 -2.02
CA LYS A 32 22.32 -3.67 -1.11
C LYS A 32 21.41 -4.90 -1.33
N MET A 33 20.20 -4.70 -1.81
CA MET A 33 19.29 -5.77 -2.22
C MET A 33 19.64 -6.34 -3.60
N GLY A 34 20.60 -5.75 -4.32
CA GLY A 34 20.97 -6.15 -5.66
C GLY A 34 19.94 -5.76 -6.73
N VAL A 35 19.10 -4.75 -6.45
CA VAL A 35 18.04 -4.28 -7.36
C VAL A 35 18.33 -2.84 -7.76
N PRO A 36 18.94 -2.59 -8.93
CA PRO A 36 19.13 -1.24 -9.44
C PRO A 36 17.77 -0.56 -9.66
N ALA A 37 17.62 0.65 -9.14
CA ALA A 37 16.41 1.44 -9.30
C ALA A 37 16.74 2.91 -9.52
N GLU A 38 15.90 3.58 -10.29
CA GLU A 38 15.82 5.03 -10.36
C GLU A 38 14.72 5.51 -9.42
N ILE A 39 14.90 6.64 -8.76
CA ILE A 39 13.95 7.17 -7.81
C ILE A 39 13.63 8.61 -8.19
N ALA A 40 12.37 8.85 -8.56
CA ALA A 40 11.81 10.17 -8.71
C ALA A 40 11.18 10.61 -7.40
N VAL A 41 11.41 11.86 -6.99
CA VAL A 41 10.89 12.43 -5.75
C VAL A 41 9.97 13.59 -6.07
N GLY A 42 8.76 13.56 -5.54
CA GLY A 42 7.85 14.70 -5.50
C GLY A 42 7.78 15.21 -4.06
N GLU A 43 8.18 16.46 -3.84
CA GLU A 43 8.25 17.08 -2.53
C GLU A 43 7.20 18.16 -2.37
N THR A 44 6.51 18.13 -1.23
CA THR A 44 5.67 19.22 -0.74
C THR A 44 6.05 19.55 0.71
N ALA A 45 5.46 20.60 1.29
CA ALA A 45 5.71 20.94 2.69
C ALA A 45 5.33 19.82 3.68
N GLU A 46 4.40 18.95 3.31
CA GLU A 46 3.81 17.95 4.20
C GLU A 46 4.21 16.51 3.86
N GLN A 47 4.73 16.27 2.65
CA GLN A 47 5.04 14.90 2.24
C GLN A 47 6.14 14.79 1.18
N LEU A 48 6.82 13.64 1.22
CA LEU A 48 7.66 13.13 0.15
C LEU A 48 6.96 11.95 -0.52
N LYS A 49 6.68 12.08 -1.81
CA LYS A 49 6.25 10.97 -2.66
C LYS A 49 7.46 10.48 -3.45
N MET A 50 7.76 9.21 -3.39
CA MET A 50 8.91 8.62 -4.07
C MET A 50 8.42 7.49 -4.97
N VAL A 51 8.81 7.53 -6.23
CA VAL A 51 8.46 6.51 -7.23
C VAL A 51 9.72 5.84 -7.72
N LEU A 52 9.79 4.52 -7.53
CA LEU A 52 10.88 3.69 -7.98
C LEU A 52 10.57 3.13 -9.37
N SER A 53 11.57 3.08 -10.23
CA SER A 53 11.50 2.47 -11.56
C SER A 53 12.76 1.70 -11.87
N GLY A 54 12.63 0.65 -12.71
CA GLY A 54 13.72 -0.23 -13.10
C GLY A 54 13.21 -1.58 -13.60
N GLU A 55 14.12 -2.49 -13.92
CA GLU A 55 13.78 -3.78 -14.53
C GLU A 55 13.18 -4.81 -13.55
N SER A 56 13.61 -4.77 -12.30
CA SER A 56 13.28 -5.83 -11.32
C SER A 56 12.41 -5.31 -10.15
N MET A 57 11.46 -4.44 -10.44
CA MET A 57 10.61 -3.81 -9.42
C MET A 57 9.75 -4.81 -8.63
N SER A 58 9.43 -5.97 -9.20
CA SER A 58 8.71 -7.03 -8.48
C SER A 58 9.41 -7.49 -7.19
N ILE A 59 10.75 -7.43 -7.15
CA ILE A 59 11.53 -7.75 -5.94
C ILE A 59 11.31 -6.68 -4.86
N LEU A 60 11.23 -5.41 -5.25
CA LEU A 60 11.00 -4.28 -4.34
C LEU A 60 9.54 -4.18 -3.89
N ILE A 61 8.61 -4.75 -4.64
CA ILE A 61 7.22 -4.90 -4.22
C ILE A 61 7.10 -6.01 -3.19
N GLY A 62 7.67 -7.17 -3.50
CA GLY A 62 7.55 -8.36 -2.69
C GLY A 62 6.15 -8.98 -2.71
N ARG A 63 5.94 -9.97 -1.85
CA ARG A 63 4.64 -10.62 -1.72
C ARG A 63 3.62 -9.62 -1.18
N ARG A 64 2.55 -9.37 -1.95
CA ARG A 64 1.43 -8.47 -1.58
C ARG A 64 1.88 -7.05 -1.19
N GLY A 65 3.05 -6.59 -1.68
CA GLY A 65 3.57 -5.27 -1.35
C GLY A 65 4.30 -5.18 -0.01
N GLU A 66 4.57 -6.29 0.67
CA GLU A 66 5.21 -6.30 1.99
C GLU A 66 6.62 -5.68 1.97
N THR A 67 7.40 -5.94 0.91
CA THR A 67 8.73 -5.34 0.77
C THR A 67 8.64 -3.84 0.53
N LEU A 68 7.71 -3.41 -0.33
CA LEU A 68 7.48 -1.99 -0.58
C LEU A 68 7.05 -1.24 0.69
N ASP A 69 6.18 -1.85 1.50
CA ASP A 69 5.76 -1.29 2.78
C ASP A 69 6.92 -1.20 3.78
N ALA A 70 7.79 -2.22 3.83
CA ALA A 70 8.98 -2.21 4.67
C ALA A 70 9.98 -1.13 4.26
N LEU A 71 10.23 -0.97 2.96
CA LEU A 71 11.08 0.09 2.42
C LEU A 71 10.52 1.47 2.73
N GLN A 72 9.21 1.66 2.59
CA GLN A 72 8.54 2.91 2.97
C GLN A 72 8.70 3.21 4.45
N TYR A 73 8.50 2.23 5.30
CA TYR A 73 8.63 2.39 6.74
C TYR A 73 10.06 2.77 7.15
N LEU A 74 11.07 2.08 6.63
CA LEU A 74 12.48 2.40 6.91
C LEU A 74 12.87 3.80 6.41
N THR A 75 12.41 4.17 5.23
CA THR A 75 12.65 5.51 4.68
C THR A 75 11.97 6.58 5.53
N SER A 76 10.74 6.33 5.96
CA SER A 76 10.02 7.25 6.87
C SER A 76 10.72 7.42 8.21
N LEU A 77 11.25 6.34 8.80
CA LEU A 77 12.05 6.43 10.03
C LEU A 77 13.33 7.24 9.83
N ASN A 78 14.02 7.03 8.71
CA ASN A 78 15.22 7.79 8.39
C ASN A 78 14.93 9.28 8.23
N VAL A 79 13.88 9.63 7.48
CA VAL A 79 13.47 11.01 7.22
C VAL A 79 13.05 11.73 8.49
N ASN A 80 12.31 11.07 9.36
CA ASN A 80 11.70 11.69 10.54
C ASN A 80 12.61 11.66 11.79
N ARG A 81 13.79 11.08 11.68
CA ARG A 81 14.73 11.02 12.80
C ARG A 81 15.17 12.41 13.22
N GLY A 82 14.85 12.81 14.45
CA GLY A 82 15.21 14.12 15.01
C GLY A 82 14.40 15.30 14.48
N ARG A 83 13.31 15.07 13.74
CA ARG A 83 12.39 16.12 13.30
C ARG A 83 11.34 16.39 14.39
N GLU A 84 10.98 17.64 14.56
CA GLU A 84 9.86 18.05 15.43
C GLU A 84 8.52 17.84 14.73
N GLU A 85 8.45 18.15 13.43
CA GLU A 85 7.27 17.96 12.60
C GLU A 85 7.42 16.71 11.73
N TYR A 86 6.41 15.84 11.77
CA TYR A 86 6.38 14.62 11.01
C TYR A 86 6.17 14.89 9.52
N LEU A 87 7.10 14.44 8.69
CA LEU A 87 7.01 14.48 7.24
C LEU A 87 6.52 13.11 6.73
N ARG A 88 5.39 13.11 6.04
CA ARG A 88 4.83 11.90 5.46
C ARG A 88 5.68 11.41 4.30
N VAL A 89 6.00 10.13 4.29
CA VAL A 89 6.74 9.48 3.20
C VAL A 89 5.86 8.42 2.56
N SER A 90 5.77 8.41 1.24
CA SER A 90 5.10 7.36 0.49
C SER A 90 5.99 6.85 -0.64
N LEU A 91 6.04 5.52 -0.80
CA LEU A 91 6.74 4.85 -1.89
C LEU A 91 5.75 4.12 -2.78
N ASP A 92 5.97 4.18 -4.09
CA ASP A 92 5.27 3.34 -5.05
C ASP A 92 6.20 2.94 -6.20
N THR A 93 5.83 1.92 -6.91
CA THR A 93 6.50 1.47 -8.14
C THR A 93 5.47 0.81 -9.06
N GLU A 94 5.52 1.12 -10.36
CA GLU A 94 4.63 0.57 -11.38
C GLU A 94 3.12 0.75 -11.07
N ASN A 95 2.77 1.78 -10.32
CA ASN A 95 1.40 2.01 -9.83
C ASN A 95 0.83 0.80 -9.06
N TYR A 96 1.68 0.11 -8.31
CA TYR A 96 1.33 -1.12 -7.60
C TYR A 96 0.18 -0.92 -6.60
N ARG A 97 0.23 0.17 -5.82
CA ARG A 97 -0.77 0.37 -4.76
C ARG A 97 -2.19 0.49 -5.30
N ALA A 98 -2.38 1.24 -6.37
CA ALA A 98 -3.68 1.36 -7.02
C ALA A 98 -4.13 0.03 -7.65
N LYS A 99 -3.23 -0.67 -8.33
CA LYS A 99 -3.50 -2.00 -8.92
C LYS A 99 -3.86 -3.03 -7.83
N ARG A 100 -3.17 -2.99 -6.69
CA ARG A 100 -3.44 -3.88 -5.55
C ARG A 100 -4.81 -3.60 -4.95
N GLU A 101 -5.15 -2.35 -4.74
CA GLU A 101 -6.47 -1.96 -4.23
C GLU A 101 -7.59 -2.46 -5.15
N GLU A 102 -7.45 -2.25 -6.46
CA GLU A 102 -8.42 -2.73 -7.44
C GLU A 102 -8.54 -4.26 -7.44
N ALA A 103 -7.42 -4.98 -7.35
CA ALA A 103 -7.41 -6.44 -7.23
C ALA A 103 -8.14 -6.92 -5.97
N LEU A 104 -7.96 -6.23 -4.84
CA LEU A 104 -8.67 -6.54 -3.58
C LEU A 104 -10.18 -6.28 -3.69
N ARG A 105 -10.60 -5.19 -4.35
CA ARG A 105 -12.02 -4.91 -4.62
C ARG A 105 -12.66 -5.99 -5.47
N ARG A 106 -11.98 -6.43 -6.53
CA ARG A 106 -12.44 -7.55 -7.38
C ARG A 106 -12.51 -8.87 -6.59
N LEU A 107 -11.53 -9.13 -5.75
CA LEU A 107 -11.50 -10.31 -4.88
C LEU A 107 -12.69 -10.31 -3.90
N ALA A 108 -12.95 -9.17 -3.25
CA ALA A 108 -14.08 -9.01 -2.34
C ALA A 108 -15.41 -9.37 -3.01
N ASN A 109 -15.66 -8.82 -4.20
CA ASN A 109 -16.89 -9.11 -4.95
C ASN A 109 -17.01 -10.59 -5.37
N ARG A 110 -15.90 -11.20 -5.83
CA ARG A 110 -15.91 -12.64 -6.15
C ARG A 110 -16.23 -13.50 -4.94
N MET A 111 -15.67 -13.16 -3.78
CA MET A 111 -15.88 -13.92 -2.54
C MET A 111 -17.28 -13.70 -1.96
N ALA A 112 -17.85 -12.50 -2.09
CA ALA A 112 -19.23 -12.22 -1.76
C ALA A 112 -20.19 -13.07 -2.63
N ASN A 113 -19.96 -13.10 -3.94
CA ASN A 113 -20.74 -13.94 -4.85
C ASN A 113 -20.62 -15.43 -4.50
N ARG A 114 -19.43 -15.88 -4.10
CA ARG A 114 -19.23 -17.26 -3.64
C ARG A 114 -20.04 -17.56 -2.38
N ALA A 115 -20.03 -16.65 -1.40
CA ALA A 115 -20.83 -16.80 -0.18
C ALA A 115 -22.32 -16.95 -0.50
N VAL A 116 -22.84 -16.08 -1.38
CA VAL A 116 -24.25 -16.14 -1.83
C VAL A 116 -24.57 -17.46 -2.53
N LYS A 117 -23.72 -17.88 -3.47
CA LYS A 117 -23.95 -19.12 -4.24
C LYS A 117 -23.89 -20.37 -3.38
N THR A 118 -23.00 -20.42 -2.40
CA THR A 118 -22.81 -21.60 -1.54
C THR A 118 -23.67 -21.60 -0.29
N GLY A 119 -24.28 -20.48 0.06
CA GLY A 119 -25.01 -20.30 1.31
C GLY A 119 -24.13 -20.38 2.55
N ARG A 120 -22.82 -20.20 2.42
CA ARG A 120 -21.83 -20.34 3.49
C ARG A 120 -20.97 -19.09 3.63
N LYS A 121 -20.51 -18.82 4.86
CA LYS A 121 -19.51 -17.78 5.08
C LYS A 121 -18.22 -18.08 4.34
N VAL A 122 -17.52 -17.03 3.93
CA VAL A 122 -16.19 -17.12 3.32
C VAL A 122 -15.18 -16.47 4.27
N VAL A 123 -14.16 -17.22 4.64
CA VAL A 123 -13.04 -16.75 5.44
C VAL A 123 -11.90 -16.37 4.50
N MET A 124 -11.46 -15.12 4.58
CA MET A 124 -10.36 -14.61 3.78
C MET A 124 -9.01 -14.96 4.40
N GLU A 125 -7.96 -14.91 3.61
CA GLU A 125 -6.59 -15.01 4.15
C GLU A 125 -6.24 -13.79 5.03
N PRO A 126 -5.30 -13.93 5.97
CA PRO A 126 -4.79 -12.80 6.74
C PRO A 126 -4.30 -11.67 5.84
N MET A 127 -4.59 -10.45 6.22
CA MET A 127 -4.14 -9.25 5.52
C MET A 127 -4.00 -8.06 6.48
N ASN A 128 -3.21 -7.08 6.08
CA ASN A 128 -2.96 -5.91 6.92
C ASN A 128 -4.22 -5.05 7.13
N PRO A 129 -4.23 -4.14 8.11
CA PRO A 129 -5.42 -3.33 8.42
C PRO A 129 -5.92 -2.49 7.25
N TYR A 130 -5.03 -1.98 6.40
CA TYR A 130 -5.39 -1.19 5.23
C TYR A 130 -6.13 -2.04 4.18
N GLU A 131 -5.63 -3.23 3.88
CA GLU A 131 -6.24 -4.17 2.95
C GLU A 131 -7.62 -4.65 3.46
N ARG A 132 -7.75 -4.95 4.77
CA ARG A 132 -9.04 -5.30 5.36
C ARG A 132 -10.08 -4.18 5.22
N ARG A 133 -9.66 -2.92 5.36
CA ARG A 133 -10.53 -1.76 5.15
C ARG A 133 -11.03 -1.67 3.71
N ILE A 134 -10.18 -1.98 2.72
CA ILE A 134 -10.58 -2.01 1.31
C ILE A 134 -11.68 -3.04 1.09
N LEU A 135 -11.56 -4.24 1.65
CA LEU A 135 -12.59 -5.28 1.53
C LEU A 135 -13.90 -4.86 2.19
N HIS A 136 -13.85 -4.32 3.40
CA HIS A 136 -15.04 -3.83 4.10
C HIS A 136 -15.74 -2.72 3.29
N SER A 137 -14.99 -1.75 2.78
CA SER A 137 -15.53 -0.66 1.95
C SER A 137 -16.14 -1.16 0.64
N ALA A 138 -15.50 -2.13 0.00
CA ALA A 138 -15.98 -2.70 -1.27
C ALA A 138 -17.33 -3.42 -1.11
N LEU A 139 -17.62 -3.97 0.06
CA LEU A 139 -18.83 -4.75 0.33
C LEU A 139 -19.85 -4.01 1.22
N GLN A 140 -19.55 -2.80 1.65
CA GLN A 140 -20.42 -2.03 2.56
C GLN A 140 -21.85 -1.84 2.03
N GLN A 141 -21.98 -1.62 0.73
CA GLN A 141 -23.28 -1.42 0.06
C GLN A 141 -23.86 -2.70 -0.55
N ASN A 142 -23.27 -3.84 -0.28
CA ASN A 142 -23.79 -5.12 -0.76
C ASN A 142 -25.00 -5.55 0.06
N ASP A 143 -26.13 -5.82 -0.59
CA ASP A 143 -27.38 -6.14 0.11
C ASP A 143 -27.45 -7.59 0.61
N ALA A 144 -26.62 -8.48 0.07
CA ALA A 144 -26.67 -9.91 0.36
C ALA A 144 -25.69 -10.35 1.46
N VAL A 145 -24.61 -9.60 1.67
CA VAL A 145 -23.54 -9.99 2.60
C VAL A 145 -23.19 -8.88 3.57
N THR A 146 -22.61 -9.27 4.68
CA THR A 146 -21.94 -8.37 5.64
C THR A 146 -20.53 -8.87 5.91
N THR A 147 -19.66 -8.00 6.43
CA THR A 147 -18.26 -8.32 6.69
C THR A 147 -17.86 -7.92 8.10
N HIS A 148 -16.98 -8.71 8.71
CA HIS A 148 -16.30 -8.38 9.95
C HIS A 148 -14.89 -8.94 9.93
N SER A 149 -14.03 -8.51 10.84
CA SER A 149 -12.67 -9.02 10.98
C SER A 149 -12.55 -9.89 12.22
N GLU A 150 -11.87 -11.02 12.09
CA GLU A 150 -11.58 -11.98 13.16
C GLU A 150 -10.06 -12.18 13.33
N GLY A 151 -9.66 -12.65 14.53
CA GLY A 151 -8.27 -12.97 14.84
C GLY A 151 -7.46 -11.76 15.31
N GLU A 152 -6.20 -12.00 15.61
CA GLU A 152 -5.22 -11.01 16.05
C GLU A 152 -4.10 -10.87 15.03
N GLU A 153 -3.47 -9.69 14.97
CA GLU A 153 -2.31 -9.49 14.09
C GLU A 153 -1.18 -10.48 14.44
N PRO A 154 -0.45 -11.03 13.50
CA PRO A 154 -0.53 -10.78 12.05
C PRO A 154 -1.55 -11.65 11.29
N ASN A 155 -2.35 -12.47 11.99
CA ASN A 155 -3.27 -13.45 11.40
C ASN A 155 -4.71 -12.93 11.24
N ARG A 156 -4.93 -11.64 11.52
CA ARG A 156 -6.26 -11.05 11.44
C ARG A 156 -6.75 -10.99 9.99
N HIS A 157 -8.00 -11.40 9.78
CA HIS A 157 -8.60 -11.60 8.46
C HIS A 157 -10.05 -11.14 8.42
N VAL A 158 -10.57 -10.95 7.20
CA VAL A 158 -11.97 -10.61 6.96
C VAL A 158 -12.79 -11.88 6.78
N VAL A 159 -13.98 -11.90 7.36
CA VAL A 159 -15.00 -12.92 7.16
C VAL A 159 -16.20 -12.28 6.47
N ILE A 160 -16.67 -12.90 5.40
CA ILE A 160 -17.85 -12.49 4.64
C ILE A 160 -18.98 -13.44 5.02
N THR A 161 -20.08 -12.91 5.57
CA THR A 161 -21.26 -13.67 5.99
C THR A 161 -22.50 -13.21 5.24
N LEU A 162 -23.47 -14.08 5.08
CA LEU A 162 -24.76 -13.71 4.52
C LEU A 162 -25.53 -12.82 5.50
N LYS A 163 -26.18 -11.79 4.98
CA LYS A 163 -27.17 -11.04 5.77
C LYS A 163 -28.37 -11.94 6.06
N GLN A 164 -28.80 -11.96 7.31
CA GLN A 164 -30.08 -12.61 7.66
C GLN A 164 -31.21 -11.78 7.05
N GLN A 165 -32.07 -12.44 6.29
CA GLN A 165 -33.34 -11.86 5.81
C GLN A 165 -34.31 -11.71 6.96
#